data_ee90f845ca768c0bd1e797e5ce39c8ae
#
_entry.id   ee90f845ca768c0bd1e797e5ce39c8ae
#
_cell.length_a   1.000
_cell.length_b   1.000
_cell.length_c   1.000
_cell.angle_alpha   90.00
_cell.angle_beta   90.00
_cell.angle_gamma   90.00
#
_symmetry.space_group_name_H-M   'P 1'
#
loop_
_entity.id
_entity.type
_entity.pdbx_description
1 polymer ?
#
loop_
_entity_poly.entity_id
_entity_poly.type
_entity_poly.pdbx_seq_one_letter_code
_entity_poly.pdbx_strand_id
1 'polypeptide(L)'
;MENMEETQVKKQKKGLLELIKSLANRIIDVFRDYPVTMIAIMLAALAFSIIVGDVGDASRKFLTKFANVCLITATGSLFFEELFKKKPIVRIAGYCLSAVSAIIYVAIFFTKKELLLGMEADVVRETAAKFLALQGVILLGFAVWHMFRRLEENFEVYATKAFVELIKASVIYGLFAAGLAVIVLIFDALIFDTDDFLSQVEIFLASGIYVPMCLKAISGKNEEPGKFFRVCIQYVLLPMLLISFAIIYLYIAKVFITNDIPSNKIFYILTGLFSIGMPIWTCVHGLRQKEGFLTKAATFLPYVFLPFVLLQCWSIGLRIGQYGITEPRYFGIVLILCEIIYFVLYLLHHRGNKQAISWVLFAAMGVTFFSLLCPGTTYDDVTIRSQMSRMKKMLASSDPTAEEKSSIKNCYREIKNIGYKGKKALAQLSKEQTDRIDSYDEYGNLTHDTVYLHSNKSSDYIEVAGYSRIYEINTDSGQDSYLGDGKIKLQFANYERRKDSEPILADVSELVDYALTFTKSYDSDFSIDNYRVCPVNDHQAIWVTNFTISFYEDTKKINTMYLNGYLMEK
;
A
#
# COMPACT_ATOMS: atom_id res chain seq x y z
N MET A 1 -47.66 34.27 5.37
CA MET A 1 -46.50 33.38 5.59
C MET A 1 -46.47 32.23 4.56
N GLU A 2 -47.56 31.53 4.34
CA GLU A 2 -47.68 30.39 3.40
C GLU A 2 -47.22 30.70 1.95
N ASN A 3 -47.60 31.85 1.40
CA ASN A 3 -47.20 32.27 0.05
C ASN A 3 -45.70 32.58 -0.10
N MET A 4 -45.01 32.94 0.97
CA MET A 4 -43.56 33.16 0.94
C MET A 4 -42.78 31.84 1.02
N GLU A 5 -43.26 30.87 1.80
CA GLU A 5 -42.67 29.52 1.86
C GLU A 5 -42.84 28.76 0.56
N GLU A 6 -44.03 28.81 -0.07
CA GLU A 6 -44.25 28.18 -1.39
C GLU A 6 -43.33 28.77 -2.47
N THR A 7 -43.12 30.08 -2.47
CA THR A 7 -42.23 30.77 -3.40
C THR A 7 -40.77 30.42 -3.18
N GLN A 8 -40.33 30.26 -1.91
CA GLN A 8 -38.98 29.81 -1.59
C GLN A 8 -38.76 28.34 -1.97
N VAL A 9 -39.72 27.46 -1.71
CA VAL A 9 -39.67 26.04 -2.10
C VAL A 9 -39.63 25.88 -3.62
N LYS A 10 -40.43 26.64 -4.37
CA LYS A 10 -40.40 26.65 -5.84
C LYS A 10 -39.06 27.15 -6.39
N LYS A 11 -38.45 28.16 -5.76
CA LYS A 11 -37.13 28.70 -6.15
C LYS A 11 -35.99 27.72 -5.84
N GLN A 12 -36.05 27.03 -4.72
CA GLN A 12 -35.11 25.96 -4.35
C GLN A 12 -35.22 24.75 -5.30
N LYS A 13 -36.45 24.27 -5.57
CA LYS A 13 -36.69 23.17 -6.55
C LYS A 13 -36.16 23.51 -7.94
N LYS A 14 -36.34 24.76 -8.39
CA LYS A 14 -35.82 25.21 -9.68
C LYS A 14 -34.30 25.23 -9.72
N GLY A 15 -33.63 25.67 -8.64
CA GLY A 15 -32.18 25.64 -8.51
C GLY A 15 -31.60 24.25 -8.46
N LEU A 16 -32.25 23.30 -7.76
CA LEU A 16 -31.82 21.90 -7.72
C LEU A 16 -31.94 21.21 -9.09
N LEU A 17 -33.03 21.45 -9.81
CA LEU A 17 -33.24 20.88 -11.15
C LEU A 17 -32.23 21.41 -12.15
N GLU A 18 -31.89 22.71 -12.09
CA GLU A 18 -30.85 23.33 -12.91
C GLU A 18 -29.45 22.75 -12.59
N LEU A 19 -29.16 22.47 -11.32
CA LEU A 19 -27.91 21.82 -10.89
C LEU A 19 -27.79 20.42 -11.47
N ILE A 20 -28.83 19.59 -11.31
CA ILE A 20 -28.86 18.20 -11.84
C ILE A 20 -28.71 18.22 -13.36
N LYS A 21 -29.42 19.12 -14.06
CA LYS A 21 -29.32 19.26 -15.51
C LYS A 21 -27.91 19.70 -15.96
N SER A 22 -27.27 20.61 -15.20
CA SER A 22 -25.89 21.02 -15.45
C SER A 22 -24.90 19.86 -15.27
N LEU A 23 -25.05 19.06 -14.22
CA LEU A 23 -24.24 17.87 -13.99
C LEU A 23 -24.41 16.83 -15.10
N ALA A 24 -25.66 16.53 -15.47
CA ALA A 24 -25.97 15.60 -16.56
C ALA A 24 -25.36 16.07 -17.89
N ASN A 25 -25.49 17.35 -18.22
CA ASN A 25 -24.89 17.90 -19.44
C ASN A 25 -23.35 17.79 -19.42
N ARG A 26 -22.69 18.04 -18.29
CA ARG A 26 -21.24 17.88 -18.15
C ARG A 26 -20.79 16.44 -18.39
N ILE A 27 -21.53 15.45 -17.88
CA ILE A 27 -21.29 14.03 -18.11
C ILE A 27 -21.47 13.68 -19.59
N ILE A 28 -22.61 14.09 -20.20
CA ILE A 28 -22.90 13.84 -21.61
C ILE A 28 -21.83 14.45 -22.52
N ASP A 29 -21.34 15.64 -22.21
CA ASP A 29 -20.24 16.27 -22.94
C ASP A 29 -18.98 15.40 -22.96
N VAL A 30 -18.64 14.77 -21.83
CA VAL A 30 -17.47 13.89 -21.74
C VAL A 30 -17.67 12.62 -22.57
N PHE A 31 -18.85 12.02 -22.54
CA PHE A 31 -19.17 10.87 -23.40
C PHE A 31 -19.11 11.23 -24.89
N ARG A 32 -19.43 12.48 -25.24
CA ARG A 32 -19.30 12.99 -26.62
C ARG A 32 -17.85 13.27 -27.02
N ASP A 33 -17.06 13.86 -26.09
CA ASP A 33 -15.67 14.23 -26.34
C ASP A 33 -14.72 13.03 -26.35
N TYR A 34 -15.00 12.02 -25.50
CA TYR A 34 -14.18 10.82 -25.27
C TYR A 34 -15.02 9.52 -25.35
N PRO A 35 -15.67 9.24 -26.50
CA PRO A 35 -16.64 8.17 -26.58
C PRO A 35 -16.06 6.77 -26.36
N VAL A 36 -14.93 6.45 -27.01
CA VAL A 36 -14.30 5.11 -26.88
C VAL A 36 -13.71 4.91 -25.51
N THR A 37 -13.09 5.93 -24.94
CA THR A 37 -12.59 5.91 -23.54
C THR A 37 -13.72 5.60 -22.57
N MET A 38 -14.85 6.31 -22.67
CA MET A 38 -15.98 6.11 -21.74
C MET A 38 -16.67 4.78 -21.94
N ILE A 39 -16.85 4.33 -23.20
CA ILE A 39 -17.38 2.98 -23.47
C ILE A 39 -16.49 1.90 -22.86
N ALA A 40 -15.18 2.01 -23.03
CA ALA A 40 -14.24 1.04 -22.47
C ALA A 40 -14.27 1.02 -20.93
N ILE A 41 -14.36 2.18 -20.27
CA ILE A 41 -14.53 2.28 -18.82
C ILE A 41 -15.84 1.65 -18.37
N MET A 42 -16.95 1.89 -19.05
CA MET A 42 -18.26 1.33 -18.72
C MET A 42 -18.30 -0.20 -18.92
N LEU A 43 -17.62 -0.72 -19.96
CA LEU A 43 -17.48 -2.16 -20.18
C LEU A 43 -16.63 -2.81 -19.09
N ALA A 44 -15.56 -2.14 -18.65
CA ALA A 44 -14.77 -2.60 -17.51
C ALA A 44 -15.60 -2.61 -16.22
N ALA A 45 -16.40 -1.56 -15.98
CA ALA A 45 -17.29 -1.46 -14.84
C ALA A 45 -18.33 -2.60 -14.83
N LEU A 46 -18.93 -2.89 -15.98
CA LEU A 46 -19.85 -4.02 -16.13
C LEU A 46 -19.18 -5.35 -15.77
N ALA A 47 -17.97 -5.57 -16.29
CA ALA A 47 -17.23 -6.80 -15.99
C ALA A 47 -16.88 -6.90 -14.50
N PHE A 48 -16.40 -5.82 -13.87
CA PHE A 48 -16.10 -5.82 -12.44
C PHE A 48 -17.35 -5.98 -11.57
N SER A 49 -18.45 -5.36 -11.94
CA SER A 49 -19.73 -5.53 -11.23
C SER A 49 -20.19 -7.00 -11.24
N ILE A 50 -20.04 -7.70 -12.38
CA ILE A 50 -20.34 -9.13 -12.47
C ILE A 50 -19.36 -9.96 -11.63
N ILE A 51 -18.06 -9.60 -11.59
CA ILE A 51 -17.02 -10.31 -10.82
C ILE A 51 -17.27 -10.25 -9.31
N VAL A 52 -17.80 -9.13 -8.83
CA VAL A 52 -18.15 -8.95 -7.40
C VAL A 52 -19.29 -9.89 -6.98
N GLY A 53 -20.22 -10.21 -7.87
CA GLY A 53 -21.24 -11.21 -7.60
C GLY A 53 -20.68 -12.64 -7.60
N ASP A 54 -21.50 -13.59 -7.19
CA ASP A 54 -21.13 -15.01 -7.14
C ASP A 54 -21.06 -15.61 -8.55
N VAL A 55 -19.87 -15.62 -9.12
CA VAL A 55 -19.60 -16.10 -10.48
C VAL A 55 -18.54 -17.21 -10.45
N GLY A 56 -18.80 -18.31 -11.15
CA GLY A 56 -17.87 -19.44 -11.23
C GLY A 56 -16.46 -19.03 -11.73
N ASP A 57 -15.42 -19.74 -11.26
CA ASP A 57 -14.00 -19.43 -11.47
C ASP A 57 -13.59 -19.19 -12.92
N ALA A 58 -14.13 -19.95 -13.87
CA ALA A 58 -13.84 -19.79 -15.29
C ALA A 58 -14.33 -18.44 -15.84
N SER A 59 -15.56 -18.07 -15.49
CA SER A 59 -16.16 -16.78 -15.88
C SER A 59 -15.46 -15.61 -15.19
N ARG A 60 -15.11 -15.74 -13.91
CA ARG A 60 -14.33 -14.73 -13.15
C ARG A 60 -12.99 -14.46 -13.83
N LYS A 61 -12.23 -15.50 -14.22
CA LYS A 61 -10.96 -15.36 -14.95
C LYS A 61 -11.13 -14.67 -16.30
N PHE A 62 -12.17 -15.00 -17.05
CA PHE A 62 -12.46 -14.37 -18.34
C PHE A 62 -12.81 -12.87 -18.16
N LEU A 63 -13.74 -12.57 -17.26
CA LEU A 63 -14.18 -11.20 -16.99
C LEU A 63 -13.03 -10.31 -16.47
N THR A 64 -12.15 -10.86 -15.63
CA THR A 64 -10.95 -10.14 -15.17
C THR A 64 -10.03 -9.77 -16.34
N LYS A 65 -9.79 -10.70 -17.29
CA LYS A 65 -9.01 -10.41 -18.49
C LYS A 65 -9.68 -9.33 -19.34
N PHE A 66 -10.97 -9.47 -19.56
CA PHE A 66 -11.76 -8.52 -20.35
C PHE A 66 -11.75 -7.10 -19.73
N ALA A 67 -11.99 -6.99 -18.42
CA ALA A 67 -11.94 -5.73 -17.70
C ALA A 67 -10.56 -5.04 -17.83
N ASN A 68 -9.48 -5.79 -17.68
CA ASN A 68 -8.12 -5.25 -17.86
C ASN A 68 -7.85 -4.79 -19.28
N VAL A 69 -8.31 -5.54 -20.31
CA VAL A 69 -8.22 -5.09 -21.71
C VAL A 69 -8.94 -3.77 -21.89
N CYS A 70 -10.15 -3.64 -21.35
CA CYS A 70 -10.94 -2.41 -21.44
C CYS A 70 -10.25 -1.22 -20.75
N LEU A 71 -9.69 -1.39 -19.54
CA LEU A 71 -8.99 -0.31 -18.82
C LEU A 71 -7.71 0.17 -19.54
N ILE A 72 -6.90 -0.77 -20.02
CA ILE A 72 -5.70 -0.43 -20.79
C ILE A 72 -6.08 0.28 -22.09
N THR A 73 -7.11 -0.22 -22.80
CA THR A 73 -7.64 0.40 -24.01
C THR A 73 -8.17 1.81 -23.74
N ALA A 74 -8.87 2.03 -22.61
CA ALA A 74 -9.36 3.35 -22.22
C ALA A 74 -8.22 4.37 -22.09
N THR A 75 -7.11 3.98 -21.46
CA THR A 75 -5.94 4.86 -21.29
C THR A 75 -5.34 5.29 -22.63
N GLY A 76 -5.16 4.34 -23.56
CA GLY A 76 -4.66 4.64 -24.91
C GLY A 76 -5.66 5.43 -25.73
N SER A 77 -6.96 5.10 -25.65
CA SER A 77 -8.02 5.81 -26.38
C SER A 77 -8.11 7.28 -25.94
N LEU A 78 -8.00 7.56 -24.65
CA LEU A 78 -7.99 8.94 -24.12
C LEU A 78 -6.89 9.79 -24.76
N PHE A 79 -5.68 9.24 -24.88
CA PHE A 79 -4.57 9.92 -25.55
C PHE A 79 -4.90 10.26 -27.00
N PHE A 80 -5.40 9.30 -27.78
CA PHE A 80 -5.70 9.52 -29.20
C PHE A 80 -6.93 10.44 -29.39
N GLU A 81 -7.93 10.33 -28.53
CA GLU A 81 -9.12 11.22 -28.55
C GLU A 81 -8.75 12.66 -28.24
N GLU A 82 -7.85 12.88 -27.30
CA GLU A 82 -7.43 14.25 -26.96
C GLU A 82 -6.50 14.86 -28.01
N LEU A 83 -5.43 14.15 -28.42
CA LEU A 83 -4.42 14.72 -29.31
C LEU A 83 -4.88 14.81 -30.77
N PHE A 84 -5.73 13.92 -31.22
CA PHE A 84 -6.09 13.79 -32.64
C PHE A 84 -7.57 14.07 -32.94
N LYS A 85 -8.21 14.96 -32.15
CA LYS A 85 -9.63 15.33 -32.30
C LYS A 85 -10.02 15.67 -33.74
N LYS A 86 -9.12 16.34 -34.50
CA LYS A 86 -9.36 16.78 -35.88
C LYS A 86 -8.96 15.75 -36.95
N LYS A 87 -8.37 14.59 -36.58
CA LYS A 87 -7.85 13.59 -37.53
C LYS A 87 -8.51 12.22 -37.29
N PRO A 88 -9.72 11.96 -37.82
CA PRO A 88 -10.50 10.78 -37.52
C PRO A 88 -9.79 9.46 -37.85
N ILE A 89 -9.04 9.40 -38.96
CA ILE A 89 -8.31 8.18 -39.36
C ILE A 89 -7.24 7.83 -38.35
N VAL A 90 -6.43 8.81 -37.87
CA VAL A 90 -5.39 8.61 -36.87
C VAL A 90 -6.01 8.16 -35.54
N ARG A 91 -7.17 8.71 -35.19
CA ARG A 91 -7.91 8.36 -33.99
C ARG A 91 -8.40 6.93 -34.02
N ILE A 92 -8.98 6.47 -35.15
CA ILE A 92 -9.42 5.09 -35.32
C ILE A 92 -8.22 4.12 -35.28
N ALA A 93 -7.13 4.42 -35.99
CA ALA A 93 -5.90 3.63 -35.90
C ALA A 93 -5.36 3.55 -34.46
N GLY A 94 -5.44 4.66 -33.71
CA GLY A 94 -5.08 4.73 -32.30
C GLY A 94 -5.95 3.84 -31.40
N TYR A 95 -7.24 3.75 -31.65
CA TYR A 95 -8.12 2.81 -30.93
C TYR A 95 -7.73 1.36 -31.15
N CYS A 96 -7.48 0.99 -32.43
CA CYS A 96 -7.01 -0.36 -32.76
C CYS A 96 -5.68 -0.67 -32.08
N LEU A 97 -4.72 0.28 -32.14
CA LEU A 97 -3.41 0.10 -31.49
C LEU A 97 -3.55 -0.06 -29.98
N SER A 98 -4.41 0.75 -29.34
CA SER A 98 -4.67 0.67 -27.90
C SER A 98 -5.29 -0.68 -27.51
N ALA A 99 -6.26 -1.17 -28.27
CA ALA A 99 -6.89 -2.46 -28.04
C ALA A 99 -5.91 -3.63 -28.26
N VAL A 100 -5.11 -3.59 -29.33
CA VAL A 100 -4.10 -4.62 -29.62
C VAL A 100 -3.04 -4.65 -28.53
N SER A 101 -2.51 -3.48 -28.09
CA SER A 101 -1.55 -3.42 -27.00
C SER A 101 -2.13 -4.00 -25.70
N ALA A 102 -3.39 -3.67 -25.38
CA ALA A 102 -4.08 -4.18 -24.21
C ALA A 102 -4.22 -5.72 -24.25
N ILE A 103 -4.61 -6.28 -25.39
CA ILE A 103 -4.70 -7.74 -25.58
C ILE A 103 -3.34 -8.41 -25.40
N ILE A 104 -2.27 -7.82 -25.95
CA ILE A 104 -0.90 -8.35 -25.82
C ILE A 104 -0.49 -8.37 -24.35
N TYR A 105 -0.66 -7.27 -23.60
CA TYR A 105 -0.32 -7.22 -22.18
C TYR A 105 -1.12 -8.23 -21.37
N VAL A 106 -2.42 -8.29 -21.56
CA VAL A 106 -3.28 -9.25 -20.84
C VAL A 106 -2.92 -10.69 -21.20
N ALA A 107 -2.61 -10.98 -22.48
CA ALA A 107 -2.13 -12.29 -22.88
C ALA A 107 -0.84 -12.67 -22.16
N ILE A 108 0.15 -11.77 -22.08
CA ILE A 108 1.42 -12.01 -21.36
C ILE A 108 1.16 -12.31 -19.89
N PHE A 109 0.34 -11.51 -19.20
CA PHE A 109 0.08 -11.68 -17.77
C PHE A 109 -0.64 -12.99 -17.43
N PHE A 110 -1.55 -13.44 -18.27
CA PHE A 110 -2.39 -14.60 -18.01
C PHE A 110 -1.98 -15.89 -18.75
N THR A 111 -0.90 -15.84 -19.54
CA THR A 111 -0.38 -17.02 -20.23
C THR A 111 0.31 -17.96 -19.22
N LYS A 112 0.13 -19.28 -19.43
CA LYS A 112 0.80 -20.31 -18.62
C LYS A 112 2.32 -20.26 -18.83
N LYS A 113 3.10 -20.59 -17.78
CA LYS A 113 4.58 -20.57 -17.80
C LYS A 113 5.19 -21.35 -18.96
N GLU A 114 4.58 -22.46 -19.32
CA GLU A 114 5.05 -23.41 -20.35
C GLU A 114 5.00 -22.87 -21.79
N LEU A 115 4.15 -21.84 -22.05
CA LEU A 115 3.98 -21.27 -23.39
C LEU A 115 4.92 -20.10 -23.73
N LEU A 116 5.70 -19.62 -22.79
CA LEU A 116 6.58 -18.44 -22.93
C LEU A 116 7.99 -18.86 -23.41
N LEU A 117 8.09 -19.64 -24.51
CA LEU A 117 9.28 -19.85 -25.35
C LEU A 117 10.64 -19.93 -24.58
N GLY A 118 10.72 -20.70 -23.49
CA GLY A 118 11.98 -20.92 -22.77
C GLY A 118 12.50 -19.70 -21.97
N MET A 119 11.82 -18.56 -22.01
CA MET A 119 12.09 -17.42 -21.09
C MET A 119 11.38 -17.65 -19.76
N GLU A 120 12.06 -17.33 -18.66
CA GLU A 120 11.38 -17.38 -17.36
C GLU A 120 10.13 -16.48 -17.38
N ALA A 121 8.95 -17.05 -17.21
CA ALA A 121 7.67 -16.36 -17.31
C ALA A 121 7.59 -15.14 -16.39
N ASP A 122 8.26 -15.20 -15.24
CA ASP A 122 8.26 -14.12 -14.26
C ASP A 122 9.02 -12.88 -14.78
N VAL A 123 10.11 -13.08 -15.56
CA VAL A 123 10.86 -11.99 -16.21
C VAL A 123 10.01 -11.27 -17.25
N VAL A 124 9.32 -12.06 -18.09
CA VAL A 124 8.49 -11.49 -19.15
C VAL A 124 7.34 -10.68 -18.55
N ARG A 125 6.69 -11.20 -17.52
CA ARG A 125 5.60 -10.50 -16.81
C ARG A 125 6.07 -9.24 -16.12
N GLU A 126 7.19 -9.29 -15.40
CA GLU A 126 7.77 -8.13 -14.73
C GLU A 126 8.14 -7.02 -15.73
N THR A 127 8.80 -7.40 -16.82
CA THR A 127 9.17 -6.47 -17.89
C THR A 127 7.92 -5.87 -18.53
N ALA A 128 6.91 -6.68 -18.86
CA ALA A 128 5.64 -6.21 -19.41
C ALA A 128 4.92 -5.24 -18.45
N ALA A 129 4.94 -5.51 -17.13
CA ALA A 129 4.37 -4.61 -16.12
C ALA A 129 5.05 -3.24 -16.11
N LYS A 130 6.40 -3.21 -16.18
CA LYS A 130 7.18 -1.97 -16.23
C LYS A 130 6.88 -1.17 -17.51
N PHE A 131 6.80 -1.83 -18.65
CA PHE A 131 6.43 -1.17 -19.92
C PHE A 131 5.01 -0.65 -19.90
N LEU A 132 4.04 -1.41 -19.36
CA LEU A 132 2.65 -0.97 -19.23
C LEU A 132 2.53 0.25 -18.31
N ALA A 133 3.21 0.26 -17.16
CA ALA A 133 3.23 1.38 -16.26
C ALA A 133 3.82 2.63 -16.92
N LEU A 134 4.96 2.51 -17.60
CA LEU A 134 5.57 3.61 -18.33
C LEU A 134 4.68 4.11 -19.47
N GLN A 135 4.10 3.21 -20.26
CA GLN A 135 3.15 3.54 -21.32
C GLN A 135 1.97 4.36 -20.75
N GLY A 136 1.38 3.91 -19.63
CA GLY A 136 0.29 4.62 -18.96
C GLY A 136 0.69 6.03 -18.54
N VAL A 137 1.83 6.19 -17.87
CA VAL A 137 2.32 7.51 -17.41
C VAL A 137 2.61 8.44 -18.60
N ILE A 138 3.21 7.93 -19.68
CA ILE A 138 3.49 8.73 -20.90
C ILE A 138 2.19 9.16 -21.57
N LEU A 139 1.27 8.23 -21.83
CA LEU A 139 0.03 8.54 -22.54
C LEU A 139 -0.84 9.52 -21.75
N LEU A 140 -1.02 9.29 -20.45
CA LEU A 140 -1.79 10.19 -19.59
C LEU A 140 -1.10 11.54 -19.41
N GLY A 141 0.22 11.55 -19.20
CA GLY A 141 0.99 12.79 -19.06
C GLY A 141 0.89 13.68 -20.29
N PHE A 142 1.02 13.11 -21.49
CA PHE A 142 0.84 13.86 -22.75
C PHE A 142 -0.61 14.30 -22.95
N ALA A 143 -1.61 13.49 -22.61
CA ALA A 143 -3.01 13.87 -22.71
C ALA A 143 -3.31 15.08 -21.80
N VAL A 144 -2.90 15.05 -20.54
CA VAL A 144 -3.09 16.15 -19.59
C VAL A 144 -2.33 17.40 -20.04
N TRP A 145 -1.09 17.24 -20.51
CA TRP A 145 -0.31 18.37 -21.04
C TRP A 145 -0.98 19.01 -22.24
N HIS A 146 -1.53 18.22 -23.18
CA HIS A 146 -2.27 18.73 -24.34
C HIS A 146 -3.57 19.43 -23.93
N MET A 147 -4.32 18.86 -22.97
CA MET A 147 -5.52 19.49 -22.39
C MET A 147 -5.19 20.87 -21.83
N PHE A 148 -4.14 20.98 -21.02
CA PHE A 148 -3.64 22.25 -20.50
C PHE A 148 -3.28 23.24 -21.62
N ARG A 149 -2.46 22.81 -22.59
CA ARG A 149 -1.99 23.69 -23.68
C ARG A 149 -3.11 24.22 -24.53
N ARG A 150 -4.15 23.44 -24.74
CA ARG A 150 -5.33 23.84 -25.52
C ARG A 150 -6.13 24.98 -24.88
N LEU A 151 -6.07 25.13 -23.56
CA LEU A 151 -6.83 26.15 -22.83
C LEU A 151 -6.16 27.52 -22.83
N GLU A 152 -4.90 27.61 -23.26
CA GLU A 152 -4.12 28.86 -23.39
C GLU A 152 -4.05 29.70 -22.08
N GLU A 153 -4.20 29.03 -20.94
CA GLU A 153 -4.12 29.62 -19.61
C GLU A 153 -2.71 29.42 -19.00
N ASN A 154 -2.38 30.19 -17.95
CA ASN A 154 -1.22 29.88 -17.11
C ASN A 154 -1.44 28.58 -16.37
N PHE A 155 -0.38 27.76 -16.20
CA PHE A 155 -0.49 26.45 -15.56
C PHE A 155 -1.10 26.50 -14.15
N GLU A 156 -0.74 27.51 -13.35
CA GLU A 156 -1.26 27.67 -11.99
C GLU A 156 -2.76 27.93 -11.97
N VAL A 157 -3.26 28.74 -12.92
CA VAL A 157 -4.70 29.03 -13.07
C VAL A 157 -5.45 27.77 -13.49
N TYR A 158 -4.93 27.08 -14.50
CA TYR A 158 -5.47 25.79 -14.94
C TYR A 158 -5.51 24.77 -13.80
N ALA A 159 -4.37 24.57 -13.13
CA ALA A 159 -4.25 23.62 -12.02
C ALA A 159 -5.22 23.94 -10.87
N THR A 160 -5.36 25.23 -10.52
CA THR A 160 -6.30 25.68 -9.49
C THR A 160 -7.74 25.40 -9.84
N LYS A 161 -8.14 25.74 -11.07
CA LYS A 161 -9.50 25.48 -11.55
C LYS A 161 -9.80 23.97 -11.59
N ALA A 162 -8.88 23.18 -12.16
CA ALA A 162 -9.01 21.74 -12.23
C ALA A 162 -9.08 21.10 -10.82
N PHE A 163 -8.23 21.52 -9.90
CA PHE A 163 -8.20 21.02 -8.53
C PHE A 163 -9.51 21.30 -7.78
N VAL A 164 -10.04 22.51 -7.88
CA VAL A 164 -11.32 22.88 -7.25
C VAL A 164 -12.48 22.07 -7.85
N GLU A 165 -12.51 21.88 -9.17
CA GLU A 165 -13.56 21.07 -9.82
C GLU A 165 -13.41 19.57 -9.47
N LEU A 166 -12.19 19.04 -9.29
CA LEU A 166 -11.96 17.68 -8.78
C LEU A 166 -12.48 17.52 -7.36
N ILE A 167 -12.24 18.49 -6.47
CA ILE A 167 -12.81 18.47 -5.11
C ILE A 167 -14.34 18.47 -5.16
N LYS A 168 -14.95 19.34 -6.00
CA LYS A 168 -16.41 19.36 -6.18
C LYS A 168 -16.92 18.00 -6.66
N ALA A 169 -16.27 17.40 -7.66
CA ALA A 169 -16.62 16.09 -8.17
C ALA A 169 -16.55 15.02 -7.07
N SER A 170 -15.49 15.03 -6.24
CA SER A 170 -15.31 14.09 -5.13
C SER A 170 -16.38 14.27 -4.05
N VAL A 171 -16.71 15.51 -3.69
CA VAL A 171 -17.78 15.79 -2.71
C VAL A 171 -19.14 15.32 -3.22
N ILE A 172 -19.47 15.63 -4.49
CA ILE A 172 -20.72 15.20 -5.11
C ILE A 172 -20.79 13.67 -5.15
N TYR A 173 -19.73 13.02 -5.62
CA TYR A 173 -19.65 11.55 -5.64
C TYR A 173 -19.81 10.96 -4.23
N GLY A 174 -19.09 11.49 -3.24
CA GLY A 174 -19.16 11.04 -1.85
C GLY A 174 -20.57 11.15 -1.26
N LEU A 175 -21.30 12.22 -1.57
CA LEU A 175 -22.70 12.38 -1.16
C LEU A 175 -23.62 11.34 -1.82
N PHE A 176 -23.43 11.08 -3.12
CA PHE A 176 -24.20 10.05 -3.83
C PHE A 176 -23.88 8.65 -3.28
N ALA A 177 -22.60 8.32 -3.11
CA ALA A 177 -22.17 7.03 -2.57
C ALA A 177 -22.69 6.81 -1.13
N ALA A 178 -22.57 7.82 -0.27
CA ALA A 178 -23.11 7.74 1.10
C ALA A 178 -24.63 7.59 1.13
N GLY A 179 -25.36 8.35 0.31
CA GLY A 179 -26.81 8.24 0.20
C GLY A 179 -27.25 6.87 -0.30
N LEU A 180 -26.56 6.34 -1.31
CA LEU A 180 -26.82 5.01 -1.83
C LEU A 180 -26.50 3.93 -0.79
N ALA A 181 -25.38 4.03 -0.09
CA ALA A 181 -25.02 3.09 0.97
C ALA A 181 -26.12 3.01 2.05
N VAL A 182 -26.65 4.18 2.48
CA VAL A 182 -27.76 4.21 3.45
C VAL A 182 -29.02 3.50 2.89
N ILE A 183 -29.37 3.75 1.62
CA ILE A 183 -30.54 3.11 0.97
C ILE A 183 -30.35 1.59 0.93
N VAL A 184 -29.18 1.12 0.48
CA VAL A 184 -28.87 -0.31 0.37
C VAL A 184 -28.86 -0.96 1.75
N LEU A 185 -28.26 -0.34 2.77
CA LEU A 185 -28.26 -0.84 4.15
C LEU A 185 -29.68 -0.97 4.72
N ILE A 186 -30.57 -0.02 4.43
CA ILE A 186 -31.99 -0.12 4.85
C ILE A 186 -32.68 -1.28 4.12
N PHE A 187 -32.39 -1.43 2.84
CA PHE A 187 -32.98 -2.49 2.01
C PHE A 187 -32.52 -3.87 2.46
N ASP A 188 -31.24 -4.00 2.75
CA ASP A 188 -30.57 -5.19 3.27
C ASP A 188 -31.14 -5.61 4.64
N ALA A 189 -31.27 -4.64 5.54
CA ALA A 189 -31.78 -4.89 6.89
C ALA A 189 -33.29 -5.25 6.93
N LEU A 190 -34.10 -4.82 5.93
CA LEU A 190 -35.55 -4.93 6.01
C LEU A 190 -36.19 -5.89 4.99
N ILE A 191 -35.56 -6.14 3.84
CA ILE A 191 -36.22 -6.79 2.70
C ILE A 191 -35.47 -8.03 2.21
N PHE A 192 -34.22 -7.89 1.81
CA PHE A 192 -33.39 -8.97 1.26
C PHE A 192 -31.93 -8.75 1.66
N ASP A 193 -31.20 -9.85 1.85
CA ASP A 193 -29.75 -9.87 1.97
C ASP A 193 -29.11 -9.53 0.60
N THR A 194 -28.35 -8.43 0.57
CA THR A 194 -27.82 -7.84 -0.67
C THR A 194 -26.30 -7.72 -0.62
N ASP A 195 -25.58 -8.74 -0.13
CA ASP A 195 -24.15 -8.75 0.18
C ASP A 195 -23.25 -7.98 -0.84
N ASP A 196 -23.49 -8.16 -2.13
CA ASP A 196 -22.64 -7.61 -3.19
C ASP A 196 -23.24 -6.39 -3.91
N PHE A 197 -24.55 -6.12 -3.73
CA PHE A 197 -25.27 -5.11 -4.53
C PHE A 197 -24.72 -3.69 -4.35
N LEU A 198 -24.33 -3.32 -3.14
CA LEU A 198 -23.73 -2.00 -2.86
C LEU A 198 -22.45 -1.81 -3.68
N SER A 199 -21.54 -2.79 -3.63
CA SER A 199 -20.27 -2.75 -4.37
C SER A 199 -20.49 -2.70 -5.88
N GLN A 200 -21.48 -3.44 -6.40
CA GLN A 200 -21.83 -3.43 -7.83
C GLN A 200 -22.29 -2.05 -8.29
N VAL A 201 -23.19 -1.42 -7.53
CA VAL A 201 -23.72 -0.09 -7.89
C VAL A 201 -22.66 0.99 -7.71
N GLU A 202 -21.80 0.90 -6.68
CA GLU A 202 -20.68 1.83 -6.50
C GLU A 202 -19.71 1.82 -7.69
N ILE A 203 -19.40 0.65 -8.27
CA ILE A 203 -18.58 0.53 -9.48
C ILE A 203 -19.19 1.33 -10.64
N PHE A 204 -20.52 1.20 -10.87
CA PHE A 204 -21.21 1.98 -11.92
C PHE A 204 -21.27 3.48 -11.60
N LEU A 205 -21.49 3.84 -10.34
CA LEU A 205 -21.52 5.22 -9.90
C LEU A 205 -20.15 5.89 -10.10
N ALA A 206 -19.09 5.20 -9.71
CA ALA A 206 -17.72 5.66 -9.93
C ALA A 206 -17.41 5.83 -11.42
N SER A 207 -17.70 4.82 -12.21
CA SER A 207 -17.36 4.80 -13.65
C SER A 207 -18.23 5.73 -14.51
N GLY A 208 -19.53 5.82 -14.19
CA GLY A 208 -20.49 6.59 -15.00
C GLY A 208 -20.66 8.04 -14.56
N ILE A 209 -20.33 8.40 -13.32
CA ILE A 209 -20.48 9.77 -12.79
C ILE A 209 -19.14 10.36 -12.40
N TYR A 210 -18.39 9.71 -11.48
CA TYR A 210 -17.17 10.30 -10.93
C TYR A 210 -16.06 10.44 -11.97
N VAL A 211 -15.76 9.39 -12.73
CA VAL A 211 -14.71 9.45 -13.77
C VAL A 211 -14.99 10.50 -14.82
N PRO A 212 -16.21 10.60 -15.44
CA PRO A 212 -16.50 11.69 -16.36
C PRO A 212 -16.38 13.08 -15.73
N MET A 213 -16.82 13.27 -14.49
CA MET A 213 -16.68 14.55 -13.79
C MET A 213 -15.21 14.92 -13.57
N CYS A 214 -14.36 13.95 -13.17
CA CYS A 214 -12.92 14.18 -13.06
C CYS A 214 -12.28 14.51 -14.42
N LEU A 215 -12.65 13.80 -15.47
CA LEU A 215 -12.14 14.06 -16.82
C LEU A 215 -12.58 15.43 -17.33
N LYS A 216 -13.83 15.86 -17.06
CA LYS A 216 -14.30 17.21 -17.36
C LYS A 216 -13.53 18.27 -16.60
N ALA A 217 -13.24 18.03 -15.30
CA ALA A 217 -12.46 18.96 -14.48
C ALA A 217 -11.05 19.21 -15.05
N ILE A 218 -10.42 18.19 -15.63
CA ILE A 218 -9.08 18.30 -16.22
C ILE A 218 -9.12 18.83 -17.64
N SER A 219 -10.08 18.42 -18.47
CA SER A 219 -10.12 18.72 -19.91
C SER A 219 -10.94 19.95 -20.29
N GLY A 220 -11.80 20.44 -19.38
CA GLY A 220 -12.77 21.49 -19.66
C GLY A 220 -12.27 22.90 -19.37
N LYS A 221 -12.98 23.91 -19.96
CA LYS A 221 -12.89 25.28 -19.50
C LYS A 221 -13.69 25.42 -18.22
N ASN A 222 -13.00 25.43 -17.11
CA ASN A 222 -13.60 25.55 -15.79
C ASN A 222 -13.81 27.02 -15.41
N GLU A 223 -14.86 27.27 -14.64
CA GLU A 223 -15.13 28.59 -14.06
C GLU A 223 -14.09 28.93 -12.99
N GLU A 224 -14.01 30.22 -12.67
CA GLU A 224 -13.17 30.62 -11.55
C GLU A 224 -13.71 30.09 -10.22
N PRO A 225 -12.81 29.72 -9.28
CA PRO A 225 -13.20 29.22 -7.97
C PRO A 225 -14.14 30.18 -7.23
N GLY A 226 -15.25 29.65 -6.73
CA GLY A 226 -16.21 30.40 -5.94
C GLY A 226 -15.62 30.96 -4.63
N LYS A 227 -16.33 31.92 -4.01
CA LYS A 227 -15.90 32.58 -2.76
C LYS A 227 -15.53 31.59 -1.65
N PHE A 228 -16.32 30.52 -1.48
CA PHE A 228 -16.07 29.49 -0.48
C PHE A 228 -14.68 28.86 -0.62
N PHE A 229 -14.35 28.39 -1.81
CA PHE A 229 -13.04 27.75 -2.05
C PHE A 229 -11.89 28.74 -1.89
N ARG A 230 -12.07 30.01 -2.30
CA ARG A 230 -11.07 31.05 -2.07
C ARG A 230 -10.78 31.25 -0.60
N VAL A 231 -11.84 31.38 0.23
CA VAL A 231 -11.70 31.52 1.68
C VAL A 231 -11.04 30.31 2.29
N CYS A 232 -11.45 29.09 1.89
CA CYS A 232 -10.90 27.84 2.40
C CYS A 232 -9.39 27.73 2.11
N ILE A 233 -8.98 27.99 0.87
CA ILE A 233 -7.57 27.90 0.47
C ILE A 233 -6.72 28.96 1.18
N GLN A 234 -7.18 30.21 1.22
CA GLN A 234 -6.37 31.34 1.71
C GLN A 234 -6.38 31.50 3.21
N TYR A 235 -7.52 31.29 3.85
CA TYR A 235 -7.70 31.60 5.29
C TYR A 235 -7.76 30.37 6.18
N VAL A 236 -7.81 29.16 5.60
CA VAL A 236 -7.75 27.91 6.37
C VAL A 236 -6.50 27.13 5.99
N LEU A 237 -6.38 26.68 4.75
CA LEU A 237 -5.30 25.77 4.35
C LEU A 237 -3.92 26.45 4.39
N LEU A 238 -3.79 27.68 3.91
CA LEU A 238 -2.51 28.38 3.91
C LEU A 238 -1.99 28.69 5.32
N PRO A 239 -2.78 29.22 6.28
CA PRO A 239 -2.32 29.38 7.64
C PRO A 239 -1.98 28.05 8.33
N MET A 240 -2.73 26.97 8.10
CA MET A 240 -2.40 25.65 8.63
C MET A 240 -1.05 25.15 8.09
N LEU A 241 -0.77 25.40 6.82
CA LEU A 241 0.53 25.06 6.20
C LEU A 241 1.65 25.89 6.84
N LEU A 242 1.46 27.19 7.07
CA LEU A 242 2.44 28.05 7.75
C LEU A 242 2.73 27.59 9.18
N ILE A 243 1.71 27.20 9.93
CA ILE A 243 1.87 26.62 11.29
C ILE A 243 2.67 25.32 11.21
N SER A 244 2.37 24.45 10.25
CA SER A 244 3.11 23.20 10.04
C SER A 244 4.59 23.47 9.74
N PHE A 245 4.90 24.48 8.93
CA PHE A 245 6.28 24.89 8.66
C PHE A 245 6.97 25.40 9.95
N ALA A 246 6.30 26.23 10.75
CA ALA A 246 6.83 26.71 12.01
C ALA A 246 7.18 25.56 12.96
N ILE A 247 6.31 24.55 13.07
CA ILE A 247 6.55 23.34 13.89
C ILE A 247 7.80 22.60 13.40
N ILE A 248 7.96 22.43 12.09
CA ILE A 248 9.15 21.76 11.54
C ILE A 248 10.43 22.56 11.78
N TYR A 249 10.38 23.91 11.69
CA TYR A 249 11.53 24.74 12.04
C TYR A 249 11.89 24.64 13.52
N LEU A 250 10.91 24.56 14.42
CA LEU A 250 11.18 24.29 15.84
C LEU A 250 11.81 22.90 16.04
N TYR A 251 11.36 21.89 15.28
CA TYR A 251 11.97 20.58 15.32
C TYR A 251 13.42 20.60 14.80
N ILE A 252 13.70 21.32 13.71
CA ILE A 252 15.06 21.51 13.20
C ILE A 252 15.94 22.16 14.27
N ALA A 253 15.46 23.23 14.90
CA ALA A 253 16.18 23.91 15.98
C ALA A 253 16.47 22.96 17.15
N LYS A 254 15.50 22.14 17.55
CA LYS A 254 15.70 21.10 18.57
C LYS A 254 16.80 20.13 18.18
N VAL A 255 16.77 19.54 16.98
CA VAL A 255 17.77 18.58 16.49
C VAL A 255 19.18 19.17 16.51
N PHE A 256 19.34 20.46 16.14
CA PHE A 256 20.63 21.13 16.21
C PHE A 256 21.10 21.42 17.64
N ILE A 257 20.19 21.78 18.56
CA ILE A 257 20.54 22.08 19.96
C ILE A 257 20.91 20.80 20.71
N THR A 258 20.12 19.73 20.53
CA THR A 258 20.34 18.45 21.23
C THR A 258 21.38 17.57 20.54
N ASN A 259 21.81 17.93 19.34
CA ASN A 259 22.71 17.13 18.48
C ASN A 259 22.19 15.70 18.24
N ASP A 260 20.86 15.55 18.23
CA ASP A 260 20.18 14.28 18.01
C ASP A 260 20.16 13.87 16.54
N ILE A 261 20.04 12.56 16.29
CA ILE A 261 19.82 12.04 14.95
C ILE A 261 18.34 12.28 14.56
N PRO A 262 18.07 12.84 13.36
CA PRO A 262 16.71 13.05 12.90
C PRO A 262 15.87 11.76 12.93
N SER A 263 14.64 11.87 13.44
CA SER A 263 13.70 10.74 13.50
C SER A 263 13.42 10.17 12.10
N ASN A 264 13.25 8.85 12.01
CA ASN A 264 12.83 8.18 10.75
C ASN A 264 11.52 8.72 10.19
N LYS A 265 10.63 9.20 11.07
CA LYS A 265 9.30 9.72 10.69
C LYS A 265 9.39 11.06 9.96
N ILE A 266 10.47 11.84 10.18
CA ILE A 266 10.58 13.19 9.62
C ILE A 266 10.58 13.19 8.08
N PHE A 267 11.22 12.20 7.46
CA PHE A 267 11.21 12.05 6.01
C PHE A 267 9.78 11.96 5.45
N TYR A 268 8.95 11.08 6.00
CA TYR A 268 7.56 10.90 5.56
C TYR A 268 6.70 12.12 5.85
N ILE A 269 6.92 12.79 6.98
CA ILE A 269 6.21 14.02 7.35
C ILE A 269 6.53 15.13 6.35
N LEU A 270 7.79 15.33 5.99
CA LEU A 270 8.21 16.37 5.04
C LEU A 270 7.72 16.08 3.63
N THR A 271 7.80 14.83 3.16
CA THR A 271 7.24 14.43 1.86
C THR A 271 5.72 14.65 1.81
N GLY A 272 5.00 14.29 2.88
CA GLY A 272 3.57 14.57 3.01
C GLY A 272 3.27 16.07 3.01
N LEU A 273 4.08 16.86 3.74
CA LEU A 273 3.95 18.31 3.79
C LEU A 273 4.22 18.97 2.44
N PHE A 274 5.17 18.48 1.65
CA PHE A 274 5.38 18.93 0.27
C PHE A 274 4.18 18.57 -0.61
N SER A 275 3.71 17.33 -0.55
CA SER A 275 2.60 16.84 -1.37
C SER A 275 1.29 17.62 -1.13
N ILE A 276 1.06 18.09 0.10
CA ILE A 276 -0.09 18.92 0.45
C ILE A 276 0.20 20.39 0.18
N GLY A 277 1.39 20.86 0.49
CA GLY A 277 1.79 22.26 0.38
C GLY A 277 1.85 22.74 -1.07
N MET A 278 2.41 21.93 -1.98
CA MET A 278 2.56 22.30 -3.38
C MET A 278 1.23 22.62 -4.06
N PRO A 279 0.15 21.85 -3.93
CA PRO A 279 -1.18 22.26 -4.41
C PRO A 279 -1.69 23.54 -3.73
N ILE A 280 -1.49 23.74 -2.43
CA ILE A 280 -1.99 24.91 -1.70
C ILE A 280 -1.36 26.20 -2.24
N TRP A 281 -0.03 26.30 -2.28
CA TRP A 281 0.60 27.53 -2.78
C TRP A 281 0.38 27.74 -4.28
N THR A 282 0.29 26.65 -5.07
CA THR A 282 -0.09 26.73 -6.50
C THR A 282 -1.50 27.30 -6.66
N CYS A 283 -2.46 26.84 -5.84
CA CYS A 283 -3.82 27.36 -5.83
C CYS A 283 -3.89 28.84 -5.41
N VAL A 284 -3.10 29.26 -4.42
CA VAL A 284 -3.06 30.68 -4.01
C VAL A 284 -2.61 31.57 -5.18
N HIS A 285 -1.60 31.14 -5.93
CA HIS A 285 -1.15 31.85 -7.14
C HIS A 285 -2.20 31.84 -8.25
N GLY A 286 -2.85 30.72 -8.48
CA GLY A 286 -3.88 30.55 -9.50
C GLY A 286 -5.17 31.36 -9.26
N LEU A 287 -5.44 31.77 -8.01
CA LEU A 287 -6.62 32.58 -7.66
C LEU A 287 -6.56 34.04 -8.16
N ARG A 288 -5.46 34.50 -8.77
CA ARG A 288 -5.28 35.83 -9.38
C ARG A 288 -5.77 37.00 -8.52
N GLN A 289 -5.55 36.96 -7.21
CA GLN A 289 -5.93 38.04 -6.31
C GLN A 289 -4.92 39.20 -6.36
N LYS A 290 -5.39 40.43 -6.04
CA LYS A 290 -4.51 41.57 -5.81
C LYS A 290 -3.43 41.22 -4.78
N GLU A 291 -2.22 41.77 -4.98
CA GLU A 291 -1.07 41.57 -4.11
C GLU A 291 -1.39 41.86 -2.63
N GLY A 292 -1.75 40.83 -1.89
CA GLY A 292 -1.96 40.87 -0.43
C GLY A 292 -0.82 40.16 0.30
N PHE A 293 -0.76 40.30 1.62
CA PHE A 293 0.23 39.62 2.45
C PHE A 293 0.24 38.11 2.24
N LEU A 294 -0.92 37.46 2.15
CA LEU A 294 -1.06 36.02 1.94
C LEU A 294 -0.52 35.55 0.57
N THR A 295 -0.73 36.33 -0.47
CA THR A 295 -0.19 36.01 -1.81
C THR A 295 1.33 36.10 -1.82
N LYS A 296 1.90 37.14 -1.17
CA LYS A 296 3.35 37.28 -1.00
C LYS A 296 3.92 36.13 -0.15
N ALA A 297 3.26 35.77 0.97
CA ALA A 297 3.65 34.63 1.78
C ALA A 297 3.70 33.33 0.96
N ALA A 298 2.66 33.04 0.17
CA ALA A 298 2.62 31.87 -0.70
C ALA A 298 3.76 31.83 -1.72
N THR A 299 4.18 32.99 -2.25
CA THR A 299 5.33 33.11 -3.17
C THR A 299 6.63 32.70 -2.51
N PHE A 300 6.80 32.96 -1.21
CA PHE A 300 8.01 32.62 -0.48
C PHE A 300 8.01 31.18 0.06
N LEU A 301 6.88 30.53 0.20
CA LEU A 301 6.77 29.19 0.80
C LEU A 301 7.68 28.13 0.14
N PRO A 302 7.79 28.03 -1.20
CA PRO A 302 8.72 27.08 -1.79
C PRO A 302 10.17 27.32 -1.36
N TYR A 303 10.61 28.57 -1.23
CA TYR A 303 11.96 28.88 -0.76
C TYR A 303 12.15 28.52 0.72
N VAL A 304 11.13 28.77 1.54
CA VAL A 304 11.13 28.39 2.96
C VAL A 304 11.13 26.86 3.13
N PHE A 305 10.68 26.10 2.14
CA PHE A 305 10.72 24.64 2.14
C PHE A 305 12.13 24.07 1.84
N LEU A 306 13.03 24.81 1.18
CA LEU A 306 14.36 24.30 0.81
C LEU A 306 15.18 23.68 1.96
N PRO A 307 15.24 24.27 3.17
CA PRO A 307 15.89 23.63 4.32
C PRO A 307 15.29 22.27 4.69
N PHE A 308 14.01 22.05 4.42
CA PHE A 308 13.35 20.76 4.66
C PHE A 308 13.85 19.69 3.68
N VAL A 309 14.10 20.05 2.41
CA VAL A 309 14.74 19.14 1.44
C VAL A 309 16.14 18.74 1.90
N LEU A 310 16.91 19.67 2.46
CA LEU A 310 18.23 19.34 3.04
C LEU A 310 18.09 18.37 4.24
N LEU A 311 17.10 18.57 5.09
CA LEU A 311 16.83 17.67 6.21
C LEU A 311 16.38 16.28 5.72
N GLN A 312 15.60 16.20 4.65
CA GLN A 312 15.22 14.93 4.00
C GLN A 312 16.46 14.22 3.45
N CYS A 313 17.34 14.94 2.72
CA CYS A 313 18.59 14.40 2.22
C CYS A 313 19.47 13.87 3.35
N TRP A 314 19.59 14.60 4.45
CA TRP A 314 20.36 14.17 5.60
C TRP A 314 19.75 12.92 6.25
N SER A 315 18.45 12.93 6.53
CA SER A 315 17.74 11.80 7.14
C SER A 315 17.88 10.52 6.30
N ILE A 316 17.62 10.60 4.99
CA ILE A 316 17.73 9.43 4.11
C ILE A 316 19.18 8.98 3.93
N GLY A 317 20.14 9.93 3.87
CA GLY A 317 21.56 9.66 3.76
C GLY A 317 22.09 8.85 4.94
N LEU A 318 21.73 9.22 6.18
CA LEU A 318 22.08 8.46 7.38
C LEU A 318 21.56 7.01 7.29
N ARG A 319 20.32 6.82 6.81
CA ARG A 319 19.72 5.49 6.69
C ARG A 319 20.36 4.64 5.59
N ILE A 320 20.73 5.26 4.49
CA ILE A 320 21.48 4.58 3.43
C ILE A 320 22.87 4.15 3.93
N GLY A 321 23.53 4.98 4.70
CA GLY A 321 24.80 4.61 5.34
C GLY A 321 24.67 3.41 6.28
N GLN A 322 23.59 3.38 7.09
CA GLN A 322 23.37 2.31 8.07
C GLN A 322 22.88 0.99 7.44
N TYR A 323 21.98 1.05 6.45
CA TYR A 323 21.25 -0.13 5.98
C TYR A 323 21.33 -0.35 4.45
N GLY A 324 22.04 0.49 3.72
CA GLY A 324 22.07 0.46 2.26
C GLY A 324 20.79 0.98 1.61
N ILE A 325 20.74 0.94 0.28
CA ILE A 325 19.56 1.32 -0.49
C ILE A 325 18.61 0.12 -0.57
N THR A 326 17.40 0.30 -0.08
CA THR A 326 16.27 -0.62 -0.23
C THR A 326 15.21 0.05 -1.10
N GLU A 327 14.19 -0.69 -1.54
CA GLU A 327 13.10 -0.16 -2.38
C GLU A 327 12.47 1.13 -1.80
N PRO A 328 12.04 1.21 -0.52
CA PRO A 328 11.48 2.44 0.04
C PRO A 328 12.46 3.62 0.05
N ARG A 329 13.76 3.36 0.25
CA ARG A 329 14.79 4.42 0.22
C ARG A 329 15.09 4.88 -1.19
N TYR A 330 15.08 3.98 -2.16
CA TYR A 330 15.20 4.35 -3.56
C TYR A 330 14.08 5.31 -3.98
N PHE A 331 12.81 4.95 -3.70
CA PHE A 331 11.69 5.85 -3.99
C PHE A 331 11.75 7.14 -3.16
N GLY A 332 12.30 7.10 -1.95
CA GLY A 332 12.60 8.31 -1.18
C GLY A 332 13.56 9.26 -1.89
N ILE A 333 14.66 8.74 -2.46
CA ILE A 333 15.58 9.52 -3.29
C ILE A 333 14.88 10.09 -4.52
N VAL A 334 14.05 9.29 -5.18
CA VAL A 334 13.27 9.71 -6.36
C VAL A 334 12.31 10.84 -6.00
N LEU A 335 11.64 10.78 -4.86
CA LEU A 335 10.75 11.85 -4.39
C LEU A 335 11.52 13.15 -4.11
N ILE A 336 12.67 13.08 -3.42
CA ILE A 336 13.54 14.26 -3.22
C ILE A 336 13.98 14.85 -4.56
N LEU A 337 14.33 14.00 -5.53
CA LEU A 337 14.68 14.45 -6.88
C LEU A 337 13.52 15.18 -7.55
N CYS A 338 12.30 14.68 -7.43
CA CYS A 338 11.10 15.36 -7.93
C CYS A 338 10.88 16.73 -7.25
N GLU A 339 11.09 16.81 -5.94
CA GLU A 339 11.02 18.07 -5.20
C GLU A 339 12.06 19.07 -5.72
N ILE A 340 13.31 18.65 -5.88
CA ILE A 340 14.38 19.49 -6.42
C ILE A 340 14.05 19.97 -7.83
N ILE A 341 13.58 19.07 -8.72
CA ILE A 341 13.15 19.44 -10.09
C ILE A 341 12.02 20.46 -10.02
N TYR A 342 11.02 20.26 -9.17
CA TYR A 342 9.95 21.24 -8.98
C TYR A 342 10.48 22.61 -8.56
N PHE A 343 11.42 22.69 -7.61
CA PHE A 343 12.03 23.96 -7.19
C PHE A 343 12.80 24.66 -8.32
N VAL A 344 13.54 23.90 -9.11
CA VAL A 344 14.24 24.47 -10.28
C VAL A 344 13.21 25.05 -11.28
N LEU A 345 12.14 24.33 -11.57
CA LEU A 345 11.06 24.80 -12.46
C LEU A 345 10.34 26.02 -11.88
N TYR A 346 10.13 26.06 -10.57
CA TYR A 346 9.54 27.18 -9.86
C TYR A 346 10.42 28.44 -9.95
N LEU A 347 11.73 28.30 -9.78
CA LEU A 347 12.71 29.38 -9.95
C LEU A 347 12.72 29.93 -11.38
N LEU A 348 12.67 29.03 -12.39
CA LEU A 348 12.59 29.42 -13.80
C LEU A 348 11.29 30.16 -14.13
N HIS A 349 10.19 29.75 -13.51
CA HIS A 349 8.89 30.41 -13.63
C HIS A 349 8.95 31.85 -13.11
N HIS A 350 9.55 32.07 -11.94
CA HIS A 350 9.73 33.41 -11.34
C HIS A 350 10.67 34.31 -12.13
N ARG A 351 11.61 33.74 -12.89
CA ARG A 351 12.49 34.48 -13.81
C ARG A 351 11.85 34.89 -15.15
N GLY A 352 10.52 34.66 -15.31
CA GLY A 352 9.74 35.09 -16.45
C GLY A 352 9.28 34.00 -17.42
N ASN A 353 9.67 32.74 -17.21
CA ASN A 353 9.17 31.62 -18.00
C ASN A 353 7.83 31.09 -17.44
N LYS A 354 6.72 31.74 -17.80
CA LYS A 354 5.36 31.43 -17.28
C LYS A 354 4.90 29.99 -17.49
N GLN A 355 5.58 29.21 -18.32
CA GLN A 355 5.24 27.82 -18.62
C GLN A 355 6.16 26.81 -17.93
N ALA A 356 7.21 27.26 -17.22
CA ALA A 356 8.23 26.37 -16.64
C ALA A 356 7.62 25.29 -15.74
N ILE A 357 6.65 25.62 -14.89
CA ILE A 357 6.03 24.66 -13.97
C ILE A 357 5.31 23.52 -14.72
N SER A 358 4.77 23.75 -15.93
CA SER A 358 4.13 22.68 -16.69
C SER A 358 5.07 21.56 -17.11
N TRP A 359 6.38 21.81 -17.13
CA TRP A 359 7.40 20.80 -17.40
C TRP A 359 7.51 19.73 -16.31
N VAL A 360 6.84 19.92 -15.17
CA VAL A 360 6.76 18.88 -14.11
C VAL A 360 6.16 17.59 -14.64
N LEU A 361 5.25 17.65 -15.60
CA LEU A 361 4.67 16.46 -16.25
C LEU A 361 5.73 15.66 -17.02
N PHE A 362 6.60 16.34 -17.75
CA PHE A 362 7.70 15.70 -18.47
C PHE A 362 8.78 15.17 -17.52
N ALA A 363 9.02 15.89 -16.43
CA ALA A 363 9.91 15.42 -15.38
C ALA A 363 9.39 14.11 -14.75
N ALA A 364 8.09 14.03 -14.46
CA ALA A 364 7.46 12.82 -13.96
C ALA A 364 7.59 11.63 -14.93
N MET A 365 7.36 11.87 -16.23
CA MET A 365 7.56 10.85 -17.27
C MET A 365 9.03 10.39 -17.33
N GLY A 366 9.99 11.33 -17.30
CA GLY A 366 11.42 11.03 -17.29
C GLY A 366 11.85 10.23 -16.06
N VAL A 367 11.44 10.67 -14.87
CA VAL A 367 11.71 9.97 -13.62
C VAL A 367 11.16 8.53 -13.65
N THR A 368 9.93 8.35 -14.14
CA THR A 368 9.33 7.02 -14.29
C THR A 368 10.14 6.15 -15.25
N PHE A 369 10.58 6.70 -16.38
CA PHE A 369 11.43 5.99 -17.34
C PHE A 369 12.74 5.51 -16.70
N PHE A 370 13.47 6.41 -16.02
CA PHE A 370 14.73 6.08 -15.37
C PHE A 370 14.54 5.07 -14.23
N SER A 371 13.46 5.18 -13.47
CA SER A 371 13.18 4.28 -12.34
C SER A 371 12.76 2.88 -12.76
N LEU A 372 12.13 2.72 -13.91
CA LEU A 372 11.58 1.43 -14.35
C LEU A 372 12.40 0.73 -15.41
N LEU A 373 12.94 1.45 -16.40
CA LEU A 373 13.52 0.84 -17.60
C LEU A 373 14.99 1.15 -17.88
N CYS A 374 15.53 2.29 -17.41
CA CYS A 374 16.92 2.64 -17.74
C CYS A 374 17.91 1.75 -16.99
N PRO A 375 18.71 0.91 -17.69
CA PRO A 375 19.64 -0.01 -17.03
C PRO A 375 20.60 0.71 -16.09
N GLY A 376 20.80 0.18 -14.90
CA GLY A 376 21.69 0.73 -13.88
C GLY A 376 21.08 1.81 -13.01
N THR A 377 19.95 2.43 -13.40
CA THR A 377 19.22 3.41 -12.59
C THR A 377 17.87 2.87 -12.09
N THR A 378 17.41 1.71 -12.59
CA THR A 378 16.20 1.10 -12.08
C THR A 378 16.30 0.78 -10.60
N TYR A 379 15.16 0.79 -9.91
CA TYR A 379 15.13 0.48 -8.48
C TYR A 379 15.73 -0.90 -8.18
N ASP A 380 15.50 -1.89 -9.06
CA ASP A 380 16.09 -3.23 -8.95
C ASP A 380 17.62 -3.17 -8.97
N ASP A 381 18.17 -2.55 -10.03
CA ASP A 381 19.62 -2.52 -10.26
C ASP A 381 20.37 -1.79 -9.15
N VAL A 382 19.81 -0.66 -8.70
CA VAL A 382 20.39 0.16 -7.62
C VAL A 382 20.33 -0.57 -6.28
N THR A 383 19.17 -1.17 -5.96
CA THR A 383 18.99 -1.92 -4.71
C THR A 383 19.88 -3.15 -4.68
N ILE A 384 19.89 -3.97 -5.74
CA ILE A 384 20.76 -5.15 -5.84
C ILE A 384 22.23 -4.74 -5.66
N ARG A 385 22.70 -3.72 -6.38
CA ARG A 385 24.09 -3.25 -6.30
C ARG A 385 24.46 -2.82 -4.88
N SER A 386 23.60 -2.05 -4.24
CA SER A 386 23.81 -1.54 -2.88
C SER A 386 23.85 -2.68 -1.85
N GLN A 387 22.83 -3.56 -1.87
CA GLN A 387 22.70 -4.64 -0.89
C GLN A 387 23.74 -5.74 -1.10
N MET A 388 24.06 -6.07 -2.37
CA MET A 388 25.10 -7.04 -2.70
C MET A 388 26.49 -6.56 -2.27
N SER A 389 26.82 -5.30 -2.54
CA SER A 389 28.10 -4.71 -2.13
C SER A 389 28.26 -4.73 -0.61
N ARG A 390 27.19 -4.36 0.12
CA ARG A 390 27.17 -4.36 1.57
C ARG A 390 27.30 -5.80 2.13
N MET A 391 26.53 -6.74 1.63
CA MET A 391 26.56 -8.14 2.04
C MET A 391 27.95 -8.75 1.81
N LYS A 392 28.55 -8.55 0.62
CA LYS A 392 29.89 -9.05 0.31
C LYS A 392 30.95 -8.46 1.24
N LYS A 393 30.85 -7.17 1.62
CA LYS A 393 31.77 -6.53 2.56
C LYS A 393 31.71 -7.18 3.95
N MET A 394 30.51 -7.49 4.45
CA MET A 394 30.33 -8.15 5.75
C MET A 394 30.73 -9.64 5.71
N LEU A 395 30.46 -10.35 4.60
CA LEU A 395 30.89 -11.74 4.39
C LEU A 395 32.42 -11.89 4.27
N ALA A 396 33.15 -10.83 3.95
CA ALA A 396 34.62 -10.86 3.91
C ALA A 396 35.24 -10.95 5.31
N SER A 397 34.52 -10.63 6.39
CA SER A 397 34.96 -10.86 7.75
C SER A 397 34.92 -12.34 8.08
N SER A 398 35.97 -12.86 8.72
CA SER A 398 36.02 -14.27 9.17
C SER A 398 35.03 -14.54 10.30
N ASP A 399 34.81 -13.56 11.16
CA ASP A 399 33.88 -13.65 12.30
C ASP A 399 33.02 -12.37 12.40
N PRO A 400 31.91 -12.30 11.67
CA PRO A 400 31.01 -11.16 11.74
C PRO A 400 30.25 -11.14 13.07
N THR A 401 30.03 -9.93 13.60
CA THR A 401 29.23 -9.70 14.81
C THR A 401 27.77 -10.16 14.60
N ALA A 402 27.00 -10.34 15.69
CA ALA A 402 25.58 -10.70 15.60
C ALA A 402 24.78 -9.67 14.76
N GLU A 403 25.06 -8.38 14.90
CA GLU A 403 24.43 -7.33 14.08
C GLU A 403 24.80 -7.44 12.60
N GLU A 404 26.04 -7.80 12.28
CA GLU A 404 26.48 -8.02 10.90
C GLU A 404 25.86 -9.27 10.29
N LYS A 405 25.73 -10.37 11.05
CA LYS A 405 25.03 -11.59 10.63
C LYS A 405 23.57 -11.32 10.30
N SER A 406 22.86 -10.62 11.19
CA SER A 406 21.48 -10.15 10.93
C SER A 406 21.39 -9.24 9.71
N SER A 407 22.34 -8.31 9.55
CA SER A 407 22.42 -7.44 8.38
C SER A 407 22.69 -8.20 7.08
N ILE A 408 23.51 -9.25 7.11
CA ILE A 408 23.76 -10.14 5.95
C ILE A 408 22.45 -10.83 5.53
N LYS A 409 21.73 -11.42 6.49
CA LYS A 409 20.44 -12.09 6.22
C LYS A 409 19.40 -11.11 5.65
N ASN A 410 19.34 -9.90 6.20
CA ASN A 410 18.47 -8.84 5.71
C ASN A 410 18.83 -8.43 4.26
N CYS A 411 20.14 -8.23 3.96
CA CYS A 411 20.56 -7.94 2.58
C CYS A 411 20.18 -9.07 1.61
N TYR A 412 20.39 -10.32 2.00
CA TYR A 412 20.02 -11.48 1.20
C TYR A 412 18.52 -11.52 0.91
N ARG A 413 17.69 -11.29 1.94
CA ARG A 413 16.22 -11.25 1.82
C ARG A 413 15.76 -10.11 0.91
N GLU A 414 16.31 -8.91 1.07
CA GLU A 414 16.00 -7.75 0.21
C GLU A 414 16.32 -8.05 -1.27
N ILE A 415 17.47 -8.65 -1.56
CA ILE A 415 17.84 -9.02 -2.92
C ILE A 415 16.92 -10.13 -3.46
N LYS A 416 16.60 -11.15 -2.66
CA LYS A 416 15.73 -12.26 -3.04
C LYS A 416 14.33 -11.78 -3.42
N ASN A 417 13.81 -10.76 -2.72
CA ASN A 417 12.49 -10.18 -2.95
C ASN A 417 12.39 -9.38 -4.28
N ILE A 418 13.54 -9.02 -4.89
CA ILE A 418 13.57 -8.34 -6.20
C ILE A 418 13.29 -9.30 -7.39
N GLY A 419 12.69 -10.43 -7.15
CA GLY A 419 12.29 -11.32 -8.23
C GLY A 419 13.47 -11.96 -8.97
N TYR A 420 13.38 -12.05 -10.32
CA TYR A 420 14.37 -12.75 -11.15
C TYR A 420 15.77 -12.14 -11.08
N LYS A 421 15.88 -10.80 -11.20
CA LYS A 421 17.18 -10.10 -11.15
C LYS A 421 17.90 -10.36 -9.83
N GLY A 422 17.17 -10.36 -8.73
CA GLY A 422 17.69 -10.67 -7.41
C GLY A 422 18.20 -12.11 -7.32
N LYS A 423 17.42 -13.09 -7.76
CA LYS A 423 17.85 -14.50 -7.82
C LYS A 423 19.10 -14.69 -8.66
N LYS A 424 19.17 -14.05 -9.84
CA LYS A 424 20.35 -14.09 -10.71
C LYS A 424 21.59 -13.47 -10.07
N ALA A 425 21.41 -12.40 -9.30
CA ALA A 425 22.50 -11.78 -8.56
C ALA A 425 22.99 -12.68 -7.42
N LEU A 426 22.08 -13.30 -6.66
CA LEU A 426 22.42 -14.23 -5.58
C LEU A 426 23.11 -15.50 -6.09
N ALA A 427 22.77 -15.98 -7.28
CA ALA A 427 23.44 -17.13 -7.93
C ALA A 427 24.94 -16.90 -8.23
N GLN A 428 25.42 -15.65 -8.11
CA GLN A 428 26.85 -15.33 -8.23
C GLN A 428 27.65 -15.54 -6.92
N LEU A 429 26.98 -15.86 -5.82
CA LEU A 429 27.62 -16.19 -4.55
C LEU A 429 28.22 -17.61 -4.64
N SER A 430 29.36 -17.80 -3.97
CA SER A 430 29.92 -19.15 -3.83
C SER A 430 29.00 -20.02 -2.94
N LYS A 431 29.12 -21.34 -3.11
CA LYS A 431 28.38 -22.29 -2.25
C LYS A 431 28.68 -22.04 -0.76
N GLU A 432 29.95 -21.84 -0.41
CA GLU A 432 30.40 -21.54 0.93
C GLU A 432 29.72 -20.28 1.52
N GLN A 433 29.60 -19.21 0.70
CA GLN A 433 28.91 -17.98 1.10
C GLN A 433 27.41 -18.21 1.32
N THR A 434 26.78 -19.01 0.47
CA THR A 434 25.35 -19.34 0.61
C THR A 434 25.11 -20.17 1.84
N ASP A 435 25.88 -21.24 2.05
CA ASP A 435 25.77 -22.10 3.24
C ASP A 435 25.98 -21.30 4.53
N ARG A 436 26.93 -20.36 4.51
CA ARG A 436 27.17 -19.44 5.63
C ARG A 436 26.00 -18.51 5.88
N ILE A 437 25.35 -17.96 4.83
CA ILE A 437 24.16 -17.10 4.98
C ILE A 437 22.98 -17.92 5.53
N ASP A 438 22.82 -19.15 5.06
CA ASP A 438 21.74 -20.03 5.48
C ASP A 438 21.90 -20.49 6.94
N SER A 439 23.14 -20.52 7.46
CA SER A 439 23.41 -20.81 8.87
C SER A 439 23.03 -19.67 9.85
N TYR A 440 22.60 -18.50 9.37
CA TYR A 440 22.18 -17.38 10.22
C TYR A 440 20.66 -17.31 10.31
N ASP A 441 20.11 -17.07 11.52
CA ASP A 441 18.70 -16.73 11.71
C ASP A 441 18.41 -15.23 11.41
N GLU A 442 17.17 -14.80 11.55
CA GLU A 442 16.78 -13.40 11.35
C GLU A 442 17.41 -12.43 12.37
N TYR A 443 17.85 -12.93 13.51
CA TYR A 443 18.46 -12.16 14.60
C TYR A 443 20.00 -12.23 14.60
N GLY A 444 20.59 -12.93 13.63
CA GLY A 444 22.05 -13.09 13.52
C GLY A 444 22.62 -14.19 14.43
N ASN A 445 21.78 -15.03 15.03
CA ASN A 445 22.24 -16.23 15.68
C ASN A 445 22.49 -17.33 14.64
N LEU A 446 23.33 -18.30 14.97
CA LEU A 446 23.41 -19.52 14.17
C LEU A 446 22.04 -20.20 14.17
N THR A 447 21.52 -20.53 13.01
CA THR A 447 20.31 -21.34 12.93
C THR A 447 20.65 -22.73 13.44
N HIS A 448 20.15 -23.05 14.61
CA HIS A 448 20.04 -24.43 15.03
C HIS A 448 18.83 -25.02 14.32
N ASP A 449 18.93 -26.22 13.78
CA ASP A 449 17.77 -26.91 13.24
C ASP A 449 16.75 -27.06 14.37
N THR A 450 15.61 -26.35 14.22
CA THR A 450 14.56 -26.33 15.24
C THR A 450 13.55 -27.41 14.92
N VAL A 451 13.40 -28.36 15.81
CA VAL A 451 12.37 -29.38 15.72
C VAL A 451 11.08 -28.86 16.30
N TYR A 452 10.00 -28.91 15.52
CA TYR A 452 8.64 -28.53 15.92
C TYR A 452 7.78 -29.80 16.02
N LEU A 453 7.26 -30.08 17.20
CA LEU A 453 6.34 -31.19 17.45
C LEU A 453 5.00 -30.63 17.90
N HIS A 454 3.92 -31.14 17.33
CA HIS A 454 2.56 -30.73 17.66
C HIS A 454 1.66 -31.96 17.68
N SER A 455 1.04 -32.21 18.83
CA SER A 455 0.06 -33.26 18.97
C SER A 455 -1.34 -32.70 18.88
N ASN A 456 -2.04 -33.05 17.81
CA ASN A 456 -3.39 -32.52 17.48
C ASN A 456 -4.50 -33.56 17.62
N LYS A 457 -4.22 -34.73 18.24
CA LYS A 457 -5.26 -35.71 18.49
C LYS A 457 -6.00 -35.36 19.77
N SER A 458 -7.14 -34.68 19.66
CA SER A 458 -8.12 -34.68 20.75
C SER A 458 -8.62 -36.09 20.94
N SER A 459 -8.49 -36.64 22.14
CA SER A 459 -9.20 -37.87 22.50
C SER A 459 -10.71 -37.57 22.50
N ASP A 460 -11.52 -38.44 21.91
CA ASP A 460 -12.97 -38.29 21.87
C ASP A 460 -13.62 -38.32 23.28
N TYR A 461 -12.86 -38.64 24.31
CA TYR A 461 -13.31 -38.69 25.71
C TYR A 461 -12.17 -38.41 26.67
N ILE A 462 -12.51 -37.94 27.87
CA ILE A 462 -11.59 -37.77 29.01
C ILE A 462 -11.94 -38.82 30.05
N GLU A 463 -10.97 -39.58 30.47
CA GLU A 463 -11.15 -40.55 31.54
C GLU A 463 -11.10 -39.84 32.90
N VAL A 464 -12.27 -39.74 33.57
CA VAL A 464 -12.44 -38.95 34.80
C VAL A 464 -12.71 -39.84 36.04
N ALA A 465 -12.54 -41.13 35.90
CA ALA A 465 -12.77 -42.07 37.04
C ALA A 465 -11.92 -41.71 38.24
N GLY A 466 -12.58 -41.38 39.37
CA GLY A 466 -11.90 -41.00 40.61
C GLY A 466 -11.67 -39.50 40.81
N TYR A 467 -12.09 -38.66 39.89
CA TYR A 467 -12.02 -37.20 40.04
C TYR A 467 -13.42 -36.60 40.21
N SER A 468 -13.53 -35.56 41.04
CA SER A 468 -14.79 -34.92 41.41
C SER A 468 -15.03 -33.58 40.67
N ARG A 469 -13.96 -32.95 40.18
CA ARG A 469 -14.05 -31.65 39.48
C ARG A 469 -13.06 -31.58 38.32
N ILE A 470 -13.43 -30.83 37.28
CA ILE A 470 -12.63 -30.64 36.09
C ILE A 470 -12.63 -29.14 35.72
N TYR A 471 -11.46 -28.61 35.42
CA TYR A 471 -11.29 -27.19 35.03
C TYR A 471 -10.42 -27.10 33.79
N GLU A 472 -10.83 -26.32 32.80
CA GLU A 472 -10.01 -26.07 31.62
C GLU A 472 -8.83 -25.16 31.96
N ILE A 473 -7.64 -25.58 31.52
CA ILE A 473 -6.37 -24.88 31.75
C ILE A 473 -5.57 -24.74 30.45
N ASN A 474 -4.74 -23.72 30.39
CA ASN A 474 -3.83 -23.46 29.27
C ASN A 474 -2.52 -22.84 29.78
N THR A 475 -1.46 -22.91 28.96
CA THR A 475 -0.25 -22.11 29.18
C THR A 475 -0.56 -20.63 28.96
N ASP A 476 0.06 -19.74 29.73
CA ASP A 476 0.04 -18.32 29.46
C ASP A 476 0.79 -18.06 28.14
N SER A 477 0.33 -17.07 27.35
CA SER A 477 0.89 -16.71 26.02
C SER A 477 2.28 -16.06 26.07
N GLY A 478 2.95 -16.04 27.23
CA GLY A 478 4.30 -15.49 27.43
C GLY A 478 5.41 -16.55 27.34
N GLN A 479 6.62 -16.12 26.98
CA GLN A 479 7.82 -16.97 26.90
C GLN A 479 8.22 -17.65 28.22
N ASP A 480 7.61 -17.26 29.34
CA ASP A 480 7.99 -17.72 30.70
C ASP A 480 7.14 -18.89 31.25
N SER A 481 6.40 -19.57 30.39
CA SER A 481 5.52 -20.67 30.82
C SER A 481 6.31 -21.94 31.20
N TYR A 482 7.44 -22.18 30.54
CA TYR A 482 8.33 -23.27 30.88
C TYR A 482 9.43 -22.80 31.82
N LEU A 483 9.47 -23.38 33.04
CA LEU A 483 10.39 -22.96 34.10
C LEU A 483 11.74 -23.68 34.09
N GLY A 484 11.94 -24.64 33.17
CA GLY A 484 13.07 -25.57 33.21
C GLY A 484 12.77 -26.82 34.05
N ASP A 485 13.67 -27.81 34.02
CA ASP A 485 13.59 -29.08 34.77
C ASP A 485 12.22 -29.80 34.65
N GLY A 486 11.60 -29.76 33.46
CA GLY A 486 10.32 -30.43 33.22
C GLY A 486 9.08 -29.77 33.83
N LYS A 487 9.20 -28.60 34.40
CA LYS A 487 8.07 -27.87 35.04
C LYS A 487 7.46 -26.83 34.16
N ILE A 488 6.12 -26.81 34.07
CA ILE A 488 5.35 -25.86 33.32
C ILE A 488 4.37 -25.10 34.22
N LYS A 489 4.19 -23.82 33.92
CA LYS A 489 3.26 -22.92 34.59
C LYS A 489 1.98 -22.81 33.76
N LEU A 490 0.85 -23.17 34.38
CA LEU A 490 -0.46 -23.21 33.74
C LEU A 490 -1.44 -22.27 34.46
N GLN A 491 -2.45 -21.81 33.73
CA GLN A 491 -3.51 -20.95 34.26
C GLN A 491 -4.89 -21.47 33.84
N PHE A 492 -5.92 -21.14 34.60
CA PHE A 492 -7.30 -21.44 34.22
C PHE A 492 -7.66 -20.70 32.92
N ALA A 493 -8.35 -21.35 32.00
CA ALA A 493 -8.78 -20.74 30.74
C ALA A 493 -9.83 -19.63 30.96
N ASN A 494 -10.64 -19.72 32.02
CA ASN A 494 -11.64 -18.73 32.37
C ASN A 494 -10.98 -17.48 33.01
N TYR A 495 -11.18 -16.31 32.40
CA TYR A 495 -10.61 -15.02 32.82
C TYR A 495 -10.98 -14.62 34.26
N GLU A 496 -12.20 -14.89 34.73
CA GLU A 496 -12.63 -14.56 36.10
C GLU A 496 -11.85 -15.34 37.16
N ARG A 497 -11.46 -16.58 36.88
CA ARG A 497 -10.61 -17.40 37.78
C ARG A 497 -9.13 -17.09 37.64
N ARG A 498 -8.67 -16.57 36.49
CA ARG A 498 -7.28 -16.13 36.29
C ARG A 498 -6.86 -15.02 37.25
N LYS A 499 -7.80 -14.18 37.62
CA LYS A 499 -7.49 -12.90 38.30
C LYS A 499 -7.05 -13.09 39.75
N ASP A 500 -7.48 -14.17 40.42
CA ASP A 500 -7.30 -14.37 41.84
C ASP A 500 -6.65 -15.75 42.20
N SER A 501 -6.23 -16.55 41.21
CA SER A 501 -5.64 -17.86 41.41
C SER A 501 -4.14 -17.89 41.20
N GLU A 502 -3.42 -18.55 42.10
CA GLU A 502 -2.01 -18.86 41.89
C GLU A 502 -1.85 -19.77 40.66
N PRO A 503 -0.75 -19.61 39.89
CA PRO A 503 -0.47 -20.45 38.73
C PRO A 503 -0.27 -21.92 39.17
N ILE A 504 -0.80 -22.84 38.37
CA ILE A 504 -0.65 -24.25 38.58
C ILE A 504 0.72 -24.69 38.07
N LEU A 505 1.52 -25.30 38.90
CA LEU A 505 2.81 -25.87 38.50
C LEU A 505 2.63 -27.39 38.26
N ALA A 506 2.85 -27.81 37.01
CA ALA A 506 2.77 -29.22 36.65
C ALA A 506 4.15 -29.77 36.29
N ASP A 507 4.38 -31.01 36.62
CA ASP A 507 5.55 -31.76 36.17
C ASP A 507 5.20 -32.45 34.84
N VAL A 508 5.88 -32.05 33.77
CA VAL A 508 5.73 -32.60 32.43
C VAL A 508 7.05 -33.18 31.91
N SER A 509 7.97 -33.51 32.82
CA SER A 509 9.31 -34.00 32.49
C SER A 509 9.28 -35.22 31.57
N GLU A 510 8.45 -36.22 31.85
CA GLU A 510 8.33 -37.42 31.02
C GLU A 510 7.85 -37.10 29.59
N LEU A 511 6.90 -36.17 29.45
CA LEU A 511 6.40 -35.73 28.16
C LEU A 511 7.45 -34.93 27.38
N VAL A 512 8.21 -34.09 28.06
CA VAL A 512 9.32 -33.31 27.47
C VAL A 512 10.45 -34.27 27.05
N ASP A 513 10.87 -35.18 27.90
CA ASP A 513 11.93 -36.15 27.59
C ASP A 513 11.56 -37.01 26.38
N TYR A 514 10.32 -37.46 26.32
CA TYR A 514 9.79 -38.16 25.14
C TYR A 514 9.85 -37.31 23.89
N ALA A 515 9.39 -36.03 23.93
CA ALA A 515 9.42 -35.13 22.79
C ALA A 515 10.86 -34.86 22.30
N LEU A 516 11.83 -34.75 23.19
CA LEU A 516 13.24 -34.52 22.86
C LEU A 516 13.92 -35.71 22.16
N THR A 517 13.28 -36.89 22.08
CA THR A 517 13.80 -38.05 21.30
C THR A 517 13.60 -37.85 19.78
N PHE A 518 12.69 -37.01 19.37
CA PHE A 518 12.40 -36.75 17.96
C PHE A 518 13.45 -35.82 17.33
N THR A 519 13.70 -36.05 16.03
CA THR A 519 14.67 -35.27 15.22
C THR A 519 14.04 -34.59 14.00
N LYS A 520 12.76 -34.87 13.72
CA LYS A 520 12.05 -34.31 12.58
C LYS A 520 10.89 -33.42 13.05
N SER A 521 10.77 -32.27 12.44
CA SER A 521 9.62 -31.39 12.64
C SER A 521 8.34 -32.01 12.07
N TYR A 522 7.22 -31.83 12.78
CA TYR A 522 5.90 -32.35 12.39
C TYR A 522 5.89 -33.87 12.14
N ASP A 523 6.66 -34.62 12.94
CA ASP A 523 6.73 -36.09 12.84
C ASP A 523 5.35 -36.70 13.08
N SER A 524 4.87 -37.52 12.13
CA SER A 524 3.56 -38.18 12.21
C SER A 524 3.46 -39.21 13.32
N ASP A 525 4.60 -39.70 13.82
CA ASP A 525 4.68 -40.69 14.86
C ASP A 525 4.66 -40.07 16.26
N PHE A 526 4.73 -38.73 16.34
CA PHE A 526 4.62 -38.04 17.62
C PHE A 526 3.18 -38.07 18.14
N SER A 527 2.94 -38.84 19.19
CA SER A 527 1.68 -38.97 19.93
C SER A 527 1.87 -38.85 21.41
N ILE A 528 1.01 -38.09 22.08
CA ILE A 528 1.03 -37.93 23.53
C ILE A 528 0.12 -38.93 24.27
N ASP A 529 -0.43 -39.93 23.60
CA ASP A 529 -1.44 -40.84 24.18
C ASP A 529 -0.99 -41.52 25.47
N ASN A 530 0.28 -41.84 25.58
CA ASN A 530 0.86 -42.45 26.80
C ASN A 530 1.23 -41.44 27.89
N TYR A 531 1.19 -40.14 27.59
CA TYR A 531 1.65 -39.03 28.44
C TYR A 531 0.54 -38.02 28.73
N ARG A 532 -0.73 -38.41 28.54
CA ARG A 532 -1.88 -37.51 28.67
C ARG A 532 -2.16 -37.08 30.10
N VAL A 533 -1.71 -37.85 31.10
CA VAL A 533 -1.95 -37.55 32.51
C VAL A 533 -0.65 -37.11 33.16
N CYS A 534 -0.58 -35.83 33.52
CA CYS A 534 0.58 -35.24 34.20
C CYS A 534 0.20 -34.95 35.66
N PRO A 535 0.93 -35.44 36.65
CA PRO A 535 0.64 -35.21 38.06
C PRO A 535 0.96 -33.77 38.47
N VAL A 536 0.09 -33.17 39.29
CA VAL A 536 0.33 -31.87 39.94
C VAL A 536 0.64 -32.08 41.41
N ASN A 537 -0.19 -32.87 42.09
CA ASN A 537 0.00 -33.29 43.49
C ASN A 537 -0.86 -34.54 43.78
N ASP A 538 -0.89 -35.03 45.04
CA ASP A 538 -1.63 -36.23 45.43
C ASP A 538 -3.14 -36.19 45.15
N HIS A 539 -3.72 -34.98 44.97
CA HIS A 539 -5.15 -34.77 44.75
C HIS A 539 -5.48 -34.20 43.39
N GLN A 540 -4.49 -33.80 42.60
CA GLN A 540 -4.69 -33.12 41.33
C GLN A 540 -3.81 -33.68 40.22
N ALA A 541 -4.37 -33.87 39.05
CA ALA A 541 -3.66 -34.25 37.84
C ALA A 541 -4.17 -33.43 36.64
N ILE A 542 -3.35 -33.30 35.62
CA ILE A 542 -3.71 -32.63 34.37
C ILE A 542 -3.93 -33.67 33.28
N TRP A 543 -5.05 -33.60 32.60
CA TRP A 543 -5.28 -34.30 31.35
C TRP A 543 -4.88 -33.39 30.19
N VAL A 544 -3.82 -33.72 29.47
CA VAL A 544 -3.30 -32.97 28.34
C VAL A 544 -4.11 -33.26 27.08
N THR A 545 -4.72 -32.25 26.50
CA THR A 545 -5.44 -32.37 25.24
C THR A 545 -4.56 -31.99 24.06
N ASN A 546 -3.76 -30.92 24.20
CA ASN A 546 -2.90 -30.40 23.16
C ASN A 546 -1.51 -30.10 23.75
N PHE A 547 -0.48 -30.54 23.04
CA PHE A 547 0.90 -30.24 23.40
C PHE A 547 1.70 -29.82 22.17
N THR A 548 2.37 -28.70 22.27
CA THR A 548 3.28 -28.18 21.25
C THR A 548 4.61 -27.83 21.89
N ILE A 549 5.68 -28.33 21.32
CA ILE A 549 7.05 -28.04 21.78
C ILE A 549 7.94 -27.74 20.58
N SER A 550 8.80 -26.73 20.72
CA SER A 550 9.92 -26.52 19.81
C SER A 550 11.24 -26.48 20.57
N PHE A 551 12.25 -27.14 20.05
CA PHE A 551 13.59 -27.22 20.65
C PHE A 551 14.64 -27.29 19.54
N TYR A 552 15.87 -26.92 19.90
CA TYR A 552 17.02 -27.04 18.99
C TYR A 552 17.50 -28.50 18.95
N GLU A 553 17.66 -29.04 17.74
CA GLU A 553 18.01 -30.45 17.54
C GLU A 553 19.36 -30.83 18.20
N ASP A 554 20.35 -29.96 18.04
CA ASP A 554 21.72 -30.16 18.49
C ASP A 554 21.91 -30.02 20.00
N THR A 555 21.30 -28.98 20.59
CA THR A 555 21.45 -28.66 22.04
C THR A 555 20.33 -29.21 22.90
N LYS A 556 19.26 -29.72 22.29
CA LYS A 556 18.00 -30.13 22.95
C LYS A 556 17.40 -29.03 23.84
N LYS A 557 17.82 -27.78 23.67
CA LYS A 557 17.30 -26.64 24.42
C LYS A 557 15.91 -26.28 23.92
N ILE A 558 14.94 -26.23 24.81
CA ILE A 558 13.56 -25.86 24.50
C ILE A 558 13.50 -24.37 24.20
N ASN A 559 12.85 -24.04 23.08
CA ASN A 559 12.62 -22.69 22.64
C ASN A 559 11.20 -22.23 23.02
N THR A 560 10.17 -23.03 22.73
CA THR A 560 8.79 -22.75 23.14
C THR A 560 8.08 -24.03 23.54
N MET A 561 7.14 -23.92 24.49
CA MET A 561 6.28 -25.00 24.88
C MET A 561 4.90 -24.50 25.25
N TYR A 562 3.87 -25.12 24.68
CA TYR A 562 2.47 -24.84 24.94
C TYR A 562 1.72 -26.10 25.29
N LEU A 563 0.88 -26.01 26.33
CA LEU A 563 0.05 -27.11 26.79
C LEU A 563 -1.37 -26.60 27.07
N ASN A 564 -2.35 -27.30 26.55
CA ASN A 564 -3.76 -27.09 26.87
C ASN A 564 -4.33 -28.38 27.41
N GLY A 565 -5.27 -28.29 28.34
CA GLY A 565 -5.85 -29.48 28.96
C GLY A 565 -6.85 -29.17 30.05
N TYR A 566 -7.08 -30.17 30.90
CA TYR A 566 -7.99 -30.07 32.02
C TYR A 566 -7.30 -30.43 33.32
N LEU A 567 -7.43 -29.56 34.31
CA LEU A 567 -7.08 -29.89 35.68
C LEU A 567 -8.20 -30.74 36.28
N MET A 568 -7.86 -31.91 36.79
CA MET A 568 -8.76 -32.86 37.45
C MET A 568 -8.44 -32.90 38.94
N GLU A 569 -9.45 -32.73 39.80
CA GLU A 569 -9.35 -32.79 41.27
C GLU A 569 -10.13 -33.98 41.80
N LYS A 570 -9.50 -34.76 42.70
CA LYS A 570 -10.10 -35.90 43.42
C LYS A 570 -11.13 -35.45 44.44
#